data_3e13174c0ea255834ce894c41303fdbb
#
_entry.id   3e13174c0ea255834ce894c41303fdbb
#
_cell.length_a   1.000
_cell.length_b   1.000
_cell.length_c   1.000
_cell.angle_alpha   90.00
_cell.angle_beta   90.00
_cell.angle_gamma   90.00
#
_symmetry.space_group_name_H-M   'P 1'
#
loop_
_entity.id
_entity.type
_entity.pdbx_description
1 polymer ?
#
loop_
_entity_poly.entity_id
_entity_poly.type
_entity_poly.pdbx_seq_one_letter_code
_entity_poly.pdbx_strand_id
1 'polypeptide(L)'
;MKDKKQIESEIINLFRENFPGFPKGSLKPSESPDFILGITPRQKIGIELTGLHPYFSDTELLSYENITACLEAKNEKLRLYQKKKLNEYWLIISVNDLHSRNRIHIHNKLIIWVFKTGFNRVFLFNTIDGKVLELNHE
;
A
#
# COMPACT_ATOMS: atom_id res chain seq x y z
N MET A 1 -24.54 2.58 -0.04
CA MET A 1 -23.27 1.94 -0.50
C MET A 1 -22.18 2.99 -0.64
N LYS A 2 -21.00 2.70 -0.10
CA LYS A 2 -19.88 3.63 -0.20
C LYS A 2 -19.25 3.54 -1.60
N ASP A 3 -18.92 4.68 -2.18
CA ASP A 3 -18.21 4.67 -3.43
C ASP A 3 -16.71 4.43 -3.23
N LYS A 4 -15.99 4.27 -4.33
CA LYS A 4 -14.57 3.96 -4.29
C LYS A 4 -13.76 5.03 -3.55
N LYS A 5 -14.07 6.30 -3.77
CA LYS A 5 -13.35 7.41 -3.13
C LYS A 5 -13.54 7.43 -1.62
N GLN A 6 -14.74 7.10 -1.15
CA GLN A 6 -15.02 7.01 0.27
C GLN A 6 -14.24 5.87 0.91
N ILE A 7 -14.18 4.72 0.26
CA ILE A 7 -13.43 3.56 0.76
C ILE A 7 -11.93 3.90 0.81
N GLU A 8 -11.40 4.52 -0.22
CA GLU A 8 -10.00 4.94 -0.25
C GLU A 8 -9.68 5.93 0.86
N SER A 9 -10.56 6.89 1.10
CA SER A 9 -10.37 7.87 2.18
C SER A 9 -10.35 7.21 3.55
N GLU A 10 -11.22 6.24 3.76
CA GLU A 10 -11.25 5.50 5.03
C GLU A 10 -9.97 4.72 5.25
N ILE A 11 -9.48 4.05 4.21
CA ILE A 11 -8.25 3.26 4.31
C ILE A 11 -7.05 4.14 4.61
N ILE A 12 -6.88 5.25 3.89
CA ILE A 12 -5.72 6.12 4.09
C ILE A 12 -5.76 6.78 5.47
N ASN A 13 -6.94 7.12 5.97
CA ASN A 13 -7.07 7.69 7.31
C ASN A 13 -6.71 6.68 8.40
N LEU A 14 -7.16 5.43 8.25
CA LEU A 14 -6.78 4.35 9.17
C LEU A 14 -5.27 4.11 9.13
N PHE A 15 -4.69 4.11 7.94
CA PHE A 15 -3.24 3.93 7.79
C PHE A 15 -2.48 5.03 8.52
N ARG A 16 -2.89 6.27 8.33
CA ARG A 16 -2.29 7.43 8.99
C ARG A 16 -2.32 7.30 10.51
N GLU A 17 -3.45 6.85 11.04
CA GLU A 17 -3.61 6.68 12.48
C GLU A 17 -2.73 5.57 13.04
N ASN A 18 -2.43 4.55 12.23
CA ASN A 18 -1.72 3.35 12.69
C ASN A 18 -0.25 3.31 12.29
N PHE A 19 0.21 4.26 11.51
CA PHE A 19 1.61 4.32 11.10
C PHE A 19 2.26 5.58 11.68
N PRO A 20 3.02 5.45 12.79
CA PRO A 20 3.63 6.63 13.43
C PRO A 20 4.61 7.38 12.53
N GLY A 21 5.18 6.70 11.55
CA GLY A 21 6.10 7.32 10.60
C GLY A 21 5.43 8.09 9.47
N PHE A 22 4.11 8.20 9.49
CA PHE A 22 3.41 8.94 8.43
C PHE A 22 3.79 10.42 8.50
N PRO A 23 4.32 11.01 7.41
CA PRO A 23 4.77 12.40 7.48
C PRO A 23 3.61 13.36 7.70
N LYS A 24 3.90 14.46 8.38
CA LYS A 24 2.94 15.55 8.53
C LYS A 24 2.83 16.31 7.23
N GLY A 25 1.62 16.68 6.86
CA GLY A 25 1.41 17.40 5.62
C GLY A 25 -0.06 17.45 5.24
N SER A 26 -0.33 17.97 4.08
CA SER A 26 -1.66 18.11 3.52
C SER A 26 -1.93 16.94 2.56
N LEU A 27 -2.90 16.10 2.93
CA LEU A 27 -3.28 14.96 2.12
C LEU A 27 -4.47 15.34 1.25
N LYS A 28 -4.31 15.17 -0.07
CA LYS A 28 -5.36 15.50 -1.03
C LYS A 28 -5.68 14.31 -1.91
N PRO A 29 -6.98 14.06 -2.17
CA PRO A 29 -7.36 13.06 -3.18
C PRO A 29 -6.82 13.46 -4.55
N SER A 30 -6.51 12.47 -5.34
CA SER A 30 -6.00 12.66 -6.70
C SER A 30 -6.46 11.49 -7.56
N GLU A 31 -6.04 11.50 -8.80
CA GLU A 31 -6.18 10.37 -9.68
C GLU A 31 -4.80 9.98 -10.15
N SER A 32 -4.43 8.73 -10.02
CA SER A 32 -3.14 8.22 -10.49
C SER A 32 -1.94 9.06 -10.04
N PRO A 33 -1.52 8.97 -8.81
CA PRO A 33 -1.95 8.06 -7.75
C PRO A 33 -3.19 8.56 -6.99
N ASP A 34 -3.73 7.72 -6.11
CA ASP A 34 -4.99 8.00 -5.42
C ASP A 34 -4.93 9.23 -4.51
N PHE A 35 -3.76 9.50 -3.92
CA PHE A 35 -3.56 10.63 -3.02
C PHE A 35 -2.21 11.28 -3.25
N ILE A 36 -2.15 12.56 -2.94
CA ILE A 36 -0.89 13.30 -2.91
C ILE A 36 -0.75 13.91 -1.52
N LEU A 37 0.36 13.60 -0.85
CA LEU A 37 0.70 14.18 0.44
C LEU A 37 1.72 15.29 0.21
N GLY A 38 1.31 16.52 0.45
CA GLY A 38 2.20 17.68 0.34
C GLY A 38 2.83 17.98 1.69
N ILE A 39 4.13 17.73 1.82
CA ILE A 39 4.90 18.02 3.03
C ILE A 39 5.34 19.48 3.01
N THR A 40 5.89 19.91 1.89
CA THR A 40 6.18 21.32 1.59
C THR A 40 5.75 21.56 0.15
N PRO A 41 5.73 22.81 -0.32
CA PRO A 41 5.42 23.06 -1.74
C PRO A 41 6.34 22.34 -2.72
N ARG A 42 7.55 21.98 -2.27
CA ARG A 42 8.55 21.31 -3.11
C ARG A 42 8.71 19.82 -2.80
N GLN A 43 8.06 19.33 -1.75
CA GLN A 43 8.22 17.92 -1.34
C GLN A 43 6.85 17.27 -1.23
N LYS A 44 6.57 16.37 -2.17
CA LYS A 44 5.29 15.71 -2.27
C LYS A 44 5.46 14.21 -2.48
N ILE A 45 4.56 13.45 -1.88
CA ILE A 45 4.55 11.99 -1.97
C ILE A 45 3.24 11.55 -2.62
N GLY A 46 3.35 10.75 -3.67
CA GLY A 46 2.18 10.10 -4.26
C GLY A 46 1.90 8.79 -3.55
N ILE A 47 0.66 8.55 -3.18
CA ILE A 47 0.26 7.34 -2.47
C ILE A 47 -0.81 6.63 -3.27
N GLU A 48 -0.53 5.40 -3.65
CA GLU A 48 -1.47 4.55 -4.35
C GLU A 48 -1.97 3.47 -3.41
N LEU A 49 -3.27 3.23 -3.43
CA LEU A 49 -3.90 2.18 -2.63
C LEU A 49 -4.30 1.02 -3.52
N THR A 50 -4.12 -0.19 -3.05
CA THR A 50 -4.63 -1.37 -3.74
C THR A 50 -4.99 -2.44 -2.71
N GLY A 51 -5.96 -3.27 -3.06
CA GLY A 51 -6.27 -4.45 -2.26
C GLY A 51 -5.56 -5.66 -2.82
N LEU A 52 -5.27 -6.61 -1.97
CA LEU A 52 -4.65 -7.86 -2.40
C LEU A 52 -5.67 -8.81 -3.05
N HIS A 53 -6.94 -8.63 -2.73
CA HIS A 53 -8.02 -9.52 -3.15
C HIS A 53 -8.03 -9.87 -4.64
N PRO A 54 -7.85 -8.91 -5.59
CA PRO A 54 -7.88 -9.25 -7.01
C PRO A 54 -6.75 -10.16 -7.48
N TYR A 55 -5.73 -10.36 -6.66
CA TYR A 55 -4.53 -11.13 -7.02
C TYR A 55 -4.49 -12.50 -6.36
N PHE A 56 -5.61 -12.91 -5.74
CA PHE A 56 -5.69 -14.23 -5.12
C PHE A 56 -5.75 -15.32 -6.16
N SER A 57 -4.98 -16.35 -5.92
CA SER A 57 -5.25 -17.67 -6.47
C SER A 57 -5.36 -18.61 -5.27
N ASP A 58 -6.43 -19.37 -5.22
CA ASP A 58 -6.66 -20.38 -4.18
C ASP A 58 -6.91 -19.81 -2.77
N THR A 59 -6.42 -20.53 -1.78
CA THR A 59 -6.78 -20.35 -0.39
C THR A 59 -5.83 -19.46 0.40
N GLU A 60 -4.66 -19.15 -0.14
CA GLU A 60 -3.68 -18.33 0.56
C GLU A 60 -3.73 -16.88 0.10
N LEU A 61 -4.21 -16.04 0.99
CA LEU A 61 -4.32 -14.61 0.77
C LEU A 61 -2.94 -13.94 0.70
N LEU A 62 -2.10 -14.25 1.68
CA LEU A 62 -0.78 -13.67 1.77
C LEU A 62 0.25 -14.71 1.36
N SER A 63 0.66 -14.64 0.11
CA SER A 63 1.75 -15.45 -0.41
C SER A 63 2.71 -14.55 -1.14
N TYR A 64 3.94 -15.00 -1.28
CA TYR A 64 4.94 -14.28 -2.07
C TYR A 64 4.42 -14.03 -3.48
N GLU A 65 3.79 -15.03 -4.07
CA GLU A 65 3.26 -14.97 -5.43
C GLU A 65 2.15 -13.94 -5.58
N ASN A 66 1.23 -13.89 -4.62
CA ASN A 66 0.12 -12.93 -4.67
C ASN A 66 0.61 -11.49 -4.51
N ILE A 67 1.55 -11.27 -3.60
CA ILE A 67 2.14 -9.95 -3.40
C ILE A 67 2.93 -9.55 -4.64
N THR A 68 3.70 -10.46 -5.21
CA THR A 68 4.47 -10.21 -6.42
C THR A 68 3.56 -9.84 -7.59
N ALA A 69 2.46 -10.56 -7.77
CA ALA A 69 1.49 -10.26 -8.82
C ALA A 69 0.90 -8.85 -8.66
N CYS A 70 0.58 -8.49 -7.41
CA CYS A 70 0.08 -7.16 -7.09
C CYS A 70 1.11 -6.08 -7.45
N LEU A 71 2.36 -6.28 -7.05
CA LEU A 71 3.43 -5.34 -7.33
C LEU A 71 3.69 -5.20 -8.83
N GLU A 72 3.69 -6.30 -9.57
CA GLU A 72 3.89 -6.25 -11.02
C GLU A 72 2.80 -5.44 -11.70
N ALA A 73 1.54 -5.65 -11.32
CA ALA A 73 0.44 -4.91 -11.88
C ALA A 73 0.55 -3.41 -11.60
N LYS A 74 0.96 -3.03 -10.39
CA LYS A 74 1.10 -1.63 -10.02
C LYS A 74 2.36 -1.00 -10.59
N ASN A 75 3.44 -1.74 -10.74
CA ASN A 75 4.66 -1.26 -11.37
C ASN A 75 4.41 -0.87 -12.84
N GLU A 76 3.54 -1.59 -13.53
CA GLU A 76 3.17 -1.23 -14.90
C GLU A 76 2.51 0.14 -14.97
N LYS A 77 1.80 0.53 -13.92
CA LYS A 77 1.10 1.81 -13.85
C LYS A 77 1.98 2.93 -13.29
N LEU A 78 3.16 2.59 -12.78
CA LEU A 78 4.00 3.58 -12.12
C LEU A 78 4.41 4.73 -13.04
N ARG A 79 4.62 4.47 -14.33
CA ARG A 79 4.90 5.52 -15.30
C ARG A 79 3.80 6.58 -15.33
N LEU A 80 2.55 6.13 -15.20
CA LEU A 80 1.41 7.03 -15.18
C LEU A 80 1.45 7.93 -13.94
N TYR A 81 1.77 7.34 -12.79
CA TYR A 81 1.88 8.12 -11.54
C TYR A 81 3.04 9.11 -11.62
N GLN A 82 4.15 8.71 -12.23
CA GLN A 82 5.35 9.54 -12.35
C GLN A 82 5.16 10.77 -13.23
N LYS A 83 4.10 10.82 -14.04
CA LYS A 83 3.77 12.00 -14.81
C LYS A 83 3.50 13.21 -13.94
N LYS A 84 3.13 13.03 -12.69
CA LYS A 84 2.91 14.11 -11.74
C LYS A 84 4.20 14.66 -11.14
N LYS A 85 5.33 14.02 -11.41
CA LYS A 85 6.67 14.49 -10.99
C LYS A 85 6.75 14.75 -9.49
N LEU A 86 6.34 13.75 -8.71
CA LEU A 86 6.40 13.81 -7.27
C LEU A 86 7.76 13.29 -6.79
N ASN A 87 8.10 13.57 -5.53
CA ASN A 87 9.42 13.20 -4.98
C ASN A 87 9.51 11.71 -4.67
N GLU A 88 8.42 11.13 -4.16
CA GLU A 88 8.35 9.71 -3.84
C GLU A 88 7.00 9.15 -4.22
N TYR A 89 6.96 7.83 -4.38
CA TYR A 89 5.73 7.10 -4.67
C TYR A 89 5.62 5.92 -3.73
N TRP A 90 4.57 5.88 -2.95
CA TRP A 90 4.29 4.82 -1.97
C TRP A 90 3.13 3.97 -2.46
N LEU A 91 3.20 2.68 -2.15
CA LEU A 91 2.10 1.74 -2.40
C LEU A 91 1.65 1.15 -1.08
N ILE A 92 0.35 1.24 -0.80
CA ILE A 92 -0.25 0.61 0.36
C ILE A 92 -1.14 -0.52 -0.13
N ILE A 93 -0.78 -1.75 0.25
CA ILE A 93 -1.55 -2.94 -0.09
C ILE A 93 -2.42 -3.28 1.11
N SER A 94 -3.73 -3.14 0.97
CA SER A 94 -4.64 -3.40 2.06
C SER A 94 -5.15 -4.84 2.03
N VAL A 95 -5.24 -5.42 3.21
CA VAL A 95 -5.89 -6.71 3.42
C VAL A 95 -6.91 -6.55 4.54
N ASN A 96 -8.04 -7.22 4.44
CA ASN A 96 -9.11 -7.03 5.40
C ASN A 96 -9.53 -8.32 6.09
N ASP A 97 -8.81 -9.39 5.92
CA ASP A 97 -9.07 -10.63 6.63
C ASP A 97 -7.83 -11.50 6.62
N LEU A 98 -7.24 -11.66 7.79
CA LEU A 98 -6.15 -12.57 8.01
C LEU A 98 -6.59 -13.57 9.05
N HIS A 99 -6.65 -14.86 8.68
CA HIS A 99 -6.91 -15.90 9.65
C HIS A 99 -5.87 -15.82 10.77
N SER A 100 -6.34 -15.68 12.00
CA SER A 100 -5.49 -15.42 13.16
C SER A 100 -4.37 -16.46 13.34
N ARG A 101 -4.61 -17.69 12.97
CA ARG A 101 -3.61 -18.76 13.10
C ARG A 101 -2.44 -18.63 12.13
N ASN A 102 -2.57 -17.83 11.08
CA ASN A 102 -1.52 -17.64 10.06
C ASN A 102 -0.74 -16.36 10.26
N ARG A 103 -1.17 -15.46 11.14
CA ARG A 103 -0.57 -14.14 11.30
C ARG A 103 0.91 -14.17 11.66
N ILE A 104 1.27 -14.90 12.68
CA ILE A 104 2.65 -14.95 13.17
C ILE A 104 3.54 -15.58 12.12
N HIS A 105 3.08 -16.69 11.53
CA HIS A 105 3.82 -17.42 10.53
C HIS A 105 4.09 -16.56 9.28
N ILE A 106 3.08 -15.86 8.81
CA ILE A 106 3.17 -14.99 7.66
C ILE A 106 4.10 -13.80 7.94
N HIS A 107 3.98 -13.21 9.14
CA HIS A 107 4.84 -12.10 9.54
C HIS A 107 6.32 -12.51 9.49
N ASN A 108 6.65 -13.69 10.00
CA ASN A 108 8.03 -14.18 9.97
C ASN A 108 8.54 -14.38 8.54
N LYS A 109 7.69 -14.82 7.63
CA LYS A 109 8.04 -14.95 6.22
C LYS A 109 8.23 -13.59 5.55
N LEU A 110 7.34 -12.64 5.82
CA LEU A 110 7.38 -11.32 5.20
C LEU A 110 8.66 -10.56 5.56
N ILE A 111 9.23 -10.80 6.72
CA ILE A 111 10.46 -10.14 7.15
C ILE A 111 11.64 -10.54 6.24
N ILE A 112 11.65 -11.76 5.73
CA ILE A 112 12.78 -12.27 4.93
C ILE A 112 12.54 -12.15 3.42
N TRP A 113 11.31 -11.94 2.98
CA TRP A 113 11.03 -11.76 1.56
C TRP A 113 11.51 -10.41 1.08
N VAL A 114 12.13 -10.38 -0.10
CA VAL A 114 12.56 -9.15 -0.76
C VAL A 114 11.86 -9.07 -2.10
N PHE A 115 11.22 -7.95 -2.37
CA PHE A 115 10.43 -7.75 -3.57
C PHE A 115 11.12 -6.77 -4.52
N LYS A 116 10.78 -6.84 -5.80
CA LYS A 116 11.24 -5.87 -6.80
C LYS A 116 10.10 -4.90 -7.09
N THR A 117 10.39 -3.61 -6.98
CA THR A 117 9.40 -2.59 -7.24
C THR A 117 10.07 -1.26 -7.54
N GLY A 118 9.40 -0.43 -8.33
CA GLY A 118 9.82 0.95 -8.55
C GLY A 118 9.25 1.93 -7.53
N PHE A 119 8.33 1.48 -6.67
CA PHE A 119 7.84 2.31 -5.59
C PHE A 119 8.93 2.52 -4.54
N ASN A 120 8.97 3.72 -3.97
CA ASN A 120 9.97 4.04 -2.94
C ASN A 120 9.71 3.30 -1.64
N ARG A 121 8.43 3.13 -1.27
CA ARG A 121 8.04 2.37 -0.09
C ARG A 121 6.79 1.57 -0.41
N VAL A 122 6.72 0.35 0.12
CA VAL A 122 5.56 -0.51 -0.04
C VAL A 122 5.15 -1.02 1.34
N PHE A 123 3.87 -0.90 1.65
CA PHE A 123 3.32 -1.31 2.94
C PHE A 123 2.23 -2.35 2.75
N LEU A 124 2.20 -3.31 3.65
CA LEU A 124 1.07 -4.21 3.82
C LEU A 124 0.29 -3.72 5.02
N PHE A 125 -1.00 -3.44 4.84
CA PHE A 125 -1.84 -2.85 5.88
C PHE A 125 -3.07 -3.72 6.11
N ASN A 126 -3.21 -4.21 7.35
CA ASN A 126 -4.40 -4.96 7.75
C ASN A 126 -5.44 -3.99 8.31
N THR A 127 -6.54 -3.83 7.59
CA THR A 127 -7.58 -2.86 7.97
C THR A 127 -8.41 -3.32 9.16
N ILE A 128 -8.33 -4.60 9.55
CA ILE A 128 -9.09 -5.11 10.69
C ILE A 128 -8.39 -4.78 12.01
N ASP A 129 -7.09 -5.05 12.10
CA ASP A 129 -6.35 -4.83 13.35
C ASP A 129 -5.42 -3.61 13.31
N GLY A 130 -5.32 -2.95 12.17
CA GLY A 130 -4.51 -1.74 12.02
C GLY A 130 -3.02 -1.99 11.90
N LYS A 131 -2.58 -3.24 11.79
CA LYS A 131 -1.15 -3.53 11.69
C LYS A 131 -0.58 -3.09 10.35
N VAL A 132 0.57 -2.43 10.41
CA VAL A 132 1.30 -1.96 9.24
C VAL A 132 2.64 -2.68 9.19
N LEU A 133 2.97 -3.24 8.04
CA LEU A 133 4.26 -3.86 7.82
C LEU A 133 4.86 -3.28 6.55
N GLU A 134 6.05 -2.70 6.66
CA GLU A 134 6.75 -2.22 5.48
C GLU A 134 7.50 -3.39 4.84
N LEU A 135 7.27 -3.60 3.54
CA LEU A 135 7.89 -4.69 2.82
C LEU A 135 9.31 -4.33 2.40
N ASN A 136 10.20 -5.32 2.48
CA ASN A 136 11.57 -5.15 1.99
C ASN A 136 11.58 -5.19 0.46
N HIS A 137 12.33 -4.30 -0.15
CA HIS A 137 12.45 -4.27 -1.61
C HIS A 137 13.82 -3.79 -2.04
N GLU A 138 14.15 -4.14 -3.27
CA GLU A 138 15.37 -3.66 -3.90
C GLU A 138 15.17 -2.31 -4.54
#